data_322f77d6d1840de4bc6aba4f8fcc5801
#
_entry.id   322f77d6d1840de4bc6aba4f8fcc5801
#
_cell.length_a   1.000
_cell.length_b   1.000
_cell.length_c   1.000
_cell.angle_alpha   90.00
_cell.angle_beta   90.00
_cell.angle_gamma   90.00
#
_symmetry.space_group_name_H-M   'P 1'
#
loop_
_entity.id
_entity.type
_entity.pdbx_description
1 polymer ?
#
loop_
_entity_poly.entity_id
_entity_poly.type
_entity_poly.pdbx_seq_one_letter_code
_entity_poly.pdbx_strand_id
1 'polypeptide(L)'
;MVDQKDGLADQVKQLQGELELYREQAASGEAGSQALKAELEQLEITAGLTDVEGPGVTIILEDSSQANVTGNEADYLIHDNDLLSVINELRSAGAEAISLNGERILATSEVRCTGAVVTVNGRRYAAPYVVFAIGDPDTLYSALTMRNGVVDVLSQWGITVKVTASDQLLIPKYNGTVEYQYAKPIPADEGGEEAVG
;
A
#
# COMPACT_ATOMS: atom_id res chain seq x y z
N MET A 1 13.88 -24.50 3.13
CA MET A 1 13.03 -23.32 2.78
C MET A 1 12.24 -22.77 3.97
N VAL A 2 11.83 -23.57 4.94
CA VAL A 2 11.19 -23.09 6.20
C VAL A 2 12.23 -22.40 7.08
N ASP A 3 13.40 -22.99 7.27
CA ASP A 3 14.48 -22.45 8.14
C ASP A 3 15.03 -21.06 7.69
N GLN A 4 15.00 -20.74 6.40
CA GLN A 4 15.43 -19.42 5.91
C GLN A 4 14.40 -18.33 6.21
N LYS A 5 13.12 -18.67 6.21
CA LYS A 5 12.04 -17.73 6.49
C LYS A 5 11.98 -17.38 7.97
N ASP A 6 12.24 -18.36 8.83
CA ASP A 6 12.30 -18.17 10.29
C ASP A 6 13.53 -17.33 10.67
N GLY A 7 14.69 -17.58 10.03
CA GLY A 7 15.89 -16.79 10.23
C GLY A 7 15.77 -15.33 9.78
N LEU A 8 15.04 -15.04 8.70
CA LEU A 8 14.75 -13.66 8.27
C LEU A 8 13.78 -12.96 9.24
N ALA A 9 12.78 -13.65 9.74
CA ALA A 9 11.84 -13.09 10.71
C ALA A 9 12.54 -12.70 12.02
N ASP A 10 13.49 -13.53 12.48
CA ASP A 10 14.31 -13.22 13.65
C ASP A 10 15.25 -12.04 13.43
N GLN A 11 15.87 -11.93 12.24
CA GLN A 11 16.67 -10.75 11.87
C GLN A 11 15.86 -9.46 11.81
N VAL A 12 14.67 -9.50 11.25
CA VAL A 12 13.75 -8.34 11.22
C VAL A 12 13.40 -7.91 12.63
N LYS A 13 13.09 -8.86 13.53
CA LYS A 13 12.77 -8.57 14.93
C LYS A 13 13.97 -8.00 15.69
N GLN A 14 15.17 -8.48 15.40
CA GLN A 14 16.41 -7.97 16.01
C GLN A 14 16.67 -6.53 15.55
N LEU A 15 16.59 -6.26 14.24
CA LEU A 15 16.79 -4.91 13.67
C LEU A 15 15.73 -3.92 14.15
N GLN A 16 14.50 -4.36 14.33
CA GLN A 16 13.44 -3.54 14.95
C GLN A 16 13.76 -3.20 16.41
N GLY A 17 14.31 -4.16 17.17
CA GLY A 17 14.76 -3.93 18.54
C GLY A 17 15.95 -2.96 18.64
N GLU A 18 16.91 -3.05 17.72
CA GLU A 18 18.04 -2.12 17.63
C GLU A 18 17.57 -0.70 17.27
N LEU A 19 16.62 -0.58 16.34
CA LEU A 19 15.99 0.69 15.97
C LEU A 19 15.30 1.36 17.17
N GLU A 20 14.58 0.58 17.97
CA GLU A 20 13.91 1.06 19.19
C GLU A 20 14.94 1.55 20.23
N LEU A 21 16.04 0.83 20.40
CA LEU A 21 17.12 1.21 21.29
C LEU A 21 17.81 2.51 20.83
N TYR A 22 18.05 2.69 19.53
CA TYR A 22 18.59 3.95 18.98
C TYR A 22 17.61 5.11 19.15
N ARG A 23 16.32 4.86 19.07
CA ARG A 23 15.27 5.87 19.35
C ARG A 23 15.28 6.32 20.81
N GLU A 24 15.38 5.39 21.75
CA GLU A 24 15.47 5.72 23.18
C GLU A 24 16.76 6.50 23.50
N GLN A 25 17.89 6.13 22.87
CA GLN A 25 19.14 6.86 23.05
C GLN A 25 19.10 8.26 22.43
N ALA A 26 18.47 8.43 21.26
CA ALA A 26 18.22 9.75 20.66
C ALA A 26 17.25 10.59 21.49
N ALA A 27 16.31 9.98 22.19
CA ALA A 27 15.32 10.62 23.05
C ALA A 27 15.89 11.18 24.38
N SER A 28 17.14 10.90 24.73
CA SER A 28 17.73 11.30 26.02
C SER A 28 18.39 12.69 26.07
N GLY A 29 18.37 13.47 24.99
CA GLY A 29 18.89 14.85 24.93
C GLY A 29 17.80 15.90 24.70
N GLU A 30 17.71 16.95 25.51
CA GLU A 30 16.49 17.72 25.82
C GLU A 30 15.78 18.39 24.63
N ALA A 31 15.97 19.12 23.82
CA ALA A 31 15.10 19.81 22.84
C ALA A 31 15.31 19.38 21.38
N GLY A 32 16.52 18.99 21.03
CA GLY A 32 16.85 18.44 19.72
C GLY A 32 16.24 17.06 19.47
N SER A 33 15.98 16.32 20.55
CA SER A 33 15.44 14.98 20.57
C SER A 33 13.94 14.91 20.18
N GLN A 34 13.15 15.87 20.59
CA GLN A 34 11.72 15.89 20.25
C GLN A 34 11.49 16.21 18.78
N ALA A 35 12.26 17.14 18.22
CA ALA A 35 12.20 17.47 16.80
C ALA A 35 12.65 16.28 15.92
N LEU A 36 13.76 15.63 16.28
CA LEU A 36 14.25 14.45 15.58
C LEU A 36 13.28 13.27 15.67
N LYS A 37 12.63 13.07 16.83
CA LYS A 37 11.62 12.02 17.00
C LYS A 37 10.41 12.27 16.10
N ALA A 38 9.90 13.51 16.06
CA ALA A 38 8.78 13.85 15.19
C ALA A 38 9.13 13.69 13.71
N GLU A 39 10.37 14.01 13.32
CA GLU A 39 10.83 13.81 11.95
C GLU A 39 10.94 12.31 11.61
N LEU A 40 11.46 11.49 12.52
CA LEU A 40 11.50 10.04 12.35
C LEU A 40 10.11 9.43 12.24
N GLU A 41 9.15 9.83 13.09
CA GLU A 41 7.75 9.39 13.01
C GLU A 41 7.14 9.75 11.64
N GLN A 42 7.38 10.95 11.14
CA GLN A 42 6.90 11.37 9.84
C GLN A 42 7.53 10.58 8.68
N LEU A 43 8.82 10.29 8.78
CA LEU A 43 9.52 9.44 7.80
C LEU A 43 8.99 8.01 7.82
N GLU A 44 8.66 7.46 8.98
CA GLU A 44 8.07 6.12 9.12
C GLU A 44 6.67 6.03 8.52
N ILE A 45 5.83 7.04 8.72
CA ILE A 45 4.51 7.14 8.07
C ILE A 45 4.70 7.13 6.57
N THR A 46 5.60 7.98 6.05
CA THR A 46 5.90 8.10 4.62
C THR A 46 6.46 6.81 4.03
N ALA A 47 7.34 6.14 4.75
CA ALA A 47 7.91 4.85 4.35
C ALA A 47 6.93 3.67 4.52
N GLY A 48 5.78 3.88 5.21
CA GLY A 48 4.80 2.84 5.50
C GLY A 48 5.25 1.83 6.54
N LEU A 49 6.17 2.19 7.41
CA LEU A 49 6.77 1.33 8.45
C LEU A 49 6.03 1.38 9.79
N THR A 50 4.99 2.21 9.90
CA THR A 50 4.13 2.31 11.08
C THR A 50 2.66 2.13 10.71
N ASP A 51 1.85 1.66 11.66
CA ASP A 51 0.41 1.62 11.54
C ASP A 51 -0.12 3.05 11.49
N VAL A 52 -1.13 3.29 10.64
CA VAL A 52 -1.72 4.61 10.49
C VAL A 52 -3.24 4.52 10.60
N GLU A 53 -3.85 5.58 11.14
CA GLU A 53 -5.31 5.73 11.21
C GLU A 53 -5.73 7.09 10.68
N GLY A 54 -6.92 7.15 10.11
CA GLY A 54 -7.49 8.40 9.61
C GLY A 54 -8.79 8.18 8.85
N PRO A 55 -9.41 9.27 8.39
CA PRO A 55 -10.58 9.21 7.53
C PRO A 55 -10.20 8.69 6.14
N GLY A 56 -11.20 8.20 5.39
CA GLY A 56 -10.93 7.70 4.05
C GLY A 56 -12.06 6.89 3.45
N VAL A 57 -11.73 5.93 2.60
CA VAL A 57 -12.70 5.07 1.92
C VAL A 57 -12.35 3.59 2.04
N THR A 58 -13.40 2.78 2.14
CA THR A 58 -13.33 1.32 2.01
C THR A 58 -13.89 0.94 0.64
N ILE A 59 -13.16 0.15 -0.12
CA ILE A 59 -13.57 -0.37 -1.41
C ILE A 59 -13.61 -1.89 -1.33
N ILE A 60 -14.76 -2.49 -1.66
CA ILE A 60 -14.91 -3.94 -1.74
C ILE A 60 -15.18 -4.28 -3.20
N LEU A 61 -14.34 -5.18 -3.74
CA LEU A 61 -14.47 -5.67 -5.11
C LEU A 61 -14.81 -7.17 -5.06
N GLU A 62 -15.87 -7.55 -5.76
CA GLU A 62 -16.30 -8.93 -5.88
C GLU A 62 -16.36 -9.32 -7.36
N ASP A 63 -15.95 -10.56 -7.67
CA ASP A 63 -16.02 -11.12 -9.01
C ASP A 63 -17.44 -11.03 -9.58
N SER A 64 -17.54 -11.01 -10.90
CA SER A 64 -18.83 -10.94 -11.57
C SER A 64 -19.67 -12.16 -11.26
N SER A 65 -20.93 -11.92 -10.89
CA SER A 65 -21.95 -12.96 -10.74
C SER A 65 -22.72 -13.24 -12.06
N GLN A 66 -22.35 -12.57 -13.15
CA GLN A 66 -23.02 -12.74 -14.44
C GLN A 66 -22.73 -14.11 -15.04
N ALA A 67 -23.68 -14.62 -15.81
CA ALA A 67 -23.48 -15.85 -16.58
C ALA A 67 -22.36 -15.63 -17.61
N ASN A 68 -21.43 -16.59 -17.68
CA ASN A 68 -20.35 -16.57 -18.66
C ASN A 68 -20.91 -16.68 -20.09
N VAL A 69 -21.02 -15.55 -20.79
CA VAL A 69 -21.51 -15.47 -22.17
C VAL A 69 -20.36 -15.44 -23.18
N THR A 70 -19.13 -15.13 -22.76
CA THR A 70 -17.92 -15.10 -23.62
C THR A 70 -17.32 -16.49 -23.81
N GLY A 71 -17.59 -17.41 -22.89
CA GLY A 71 -16.96 -18.74 -22.85
C GLY A 71 -15.60 -18.76 -22.15
N ASN A 72 -15.13 -17.61 -21.69
CA ASN A 72 -13.89 -17.47 -20.92
C ASN A 72 -14.20 -17.01 -19.49
N GLU A 73 -13.97 -17.85 -18.49
CA GLU A 73 -14.22 -17.54 -17.08
C GLU A 73 -13.36 -16.37 -16.57
N ALA A 74 -12.16 -16.21 -17.13
CA ALA A 74 -11.24 -15.15 -16.71
C ALA A 74 -11.81 -13.74 -16.95
N ASP A 75 -12.67 -13.54 -17.92
CA ASP A 75 -13.28 -12.24 -18.25
C ASP A 75 -14.22 -11.73 -17.13
N TYR A 76 -14.58 -12.60 -16.18
CA TYR A 76 -15.51 -12.31 -15.08
C TYR A 76 -14.82 -12.25 -13.71
N LEU A 77 -13.50 -12.45 -13.68
CA LEU A 77 -12.70 -12.37 -12.46
C LEU A 77 -11.99 -11.03 -12.38
N ILE A 78 -11.72 -10.61 -11.17
CA ILE A 78 -10.90 -9.42 -10.90
C ILE A 78 -9.43 -9.78 -11.14
N HIS A 79 -8.76 -8.96 -11.94
CA HIS A 79 -7.35 -9.10 -12.24
C HIS A 79 -6.48 -8.06 -11.49
N ASP A 80 -5.17 -8.29 -11.51
CA ASP A 80 -4.19 -7.38 -10.96
C ASP A 80 -4.28 -5.96 -11.57
N ASN A 81 -4.53 -5.86 -12.89
CA ASN A 81 -4.73 -4.58 -13.56
C ASN A 81 -5.93 -3.79 -13.01
N ASP A 82 -6.99 -4.46 -12.60
CA ASP A 82 -8.18 -3.84 -12.01
C ASP A 82 -7.84 -3.23 -10.65
N LEU A 83 -7.16 -4.02 -9.81
CA LEU A 83 -6.69 -3.57 -8.49
C LEU A 83 -5.66 -2.45 -8.60
N LEU A 84 -4.72 -2.55 -9.55
CA LEU A 84 -3.73 -1.50 -9.83
C LEU A 84 -4.40 -0.22 -10.32
N SER A 85 -5.47 -0.31 -11.11
CA SER A 85 -6.25 0.84 -11.57
C SER A 85 -6.93 1.54 -10.40
N VAL A 86 -7.53 0.79 -9.48
CA VAL A 86 -8.11 1.34 -8.23
C VAL A 86 -7.03 2.00 -7.37
N ILE A 87 -5.89 1.35 -7.16
CA ILE A 87 -4.78 1.90 -6.37
C ILE A 87 -4.23 3.18 -7.00
N ASN A 88 -4.09 3.23 -8.32
CA ASN A 88 -3.60 4.42 -9.03
C ASN A 88 -4.60 5.57 -8.97
N GLU A 89 -5.90 5.30 -9.07
CA GLU A 89 -6.93 6.32 -8.92
C GLU A 89 -6.91 6.92 -7.51
N LEU A 90 -6.80 6.07 -6.48
CA LEU A 90 -6.67 6.51 -5.09
C LEU A 90 -5.43 7.38 -4.88
N ARG A 91 -4.28 6.99 -5.44
CA ARG A 91 -3.05 7.79 -5.38
C ARG A 91 -3.20 9.14 -6.07
N SER A 92 -3.82 9.16 -7.25
CA SER A 92 -4.10 10.37 -8.01
C SER A 92 -5.04 11.33 -7.26
N ALA A 93 -5.96 10.76 -6.48
CA ALA A 93 -6.89 11.49 -5.65
C ALA A 93 -6.31 11.93 -4.29
N GLY A 94 -5.03 11.66 -4.02
CA GLY A 94 -4.34 12.10 -2.82
C GLY A 94 -4.43 11.15 -1.63
N ALA A 95 -4.62 9.85 -1.85
CA ALA A 95 -4.54 8.87 -0.77
C ALA A 95 -3.13 8.85 -0.15
N GLU A 96 -3.07 9.00 1.18
CA GLU A 96 -1.84 9.05 1.98
C GLU A 96 -1.35 7.64 2.35
N ALA A 97 -2.27 6.71 2.56
CA ALA A 97 -1.97 5.32 2.83
C ALA A 97 -3.01 4.41 2.18
N ILE A 98 -2.55 3.27 1.64
CA ILE A 98 -3.43 2.27 1.01
C ILE A 98 -3.05 0.89 1.53
N SER A 99 -4.07 0.05 1.79
CA SER A 99 -3.88 -1.39 1.98
C SER A 99 -4.82 -2.20 1.11
N LEU A 100 -4.39 -3.40 0.73
CA LEU A 100 -5.17 -4.38 -0.01
C LEU A 100 -5.20 -5.68 0.79
N ASN A 101 -6.37 -6.11 1.22
CA ASN A 101 -6.59 -7.27 2.09
C ASN A 101 -5.68 -7.28 3.34
N GLY A 102 -5.46 -6.09 3.93
CA GLY A 102 -4.61 -5.91 5.10
C GLY A 102 -3.10 -5.82 4.80
N GLU A 103 -2.68 -5.90 3.54
CA GLU A 103 -1.29 -5.66 3.13
C GLU A 103 -1.08 -4.19 2.79
N ARG A 104 -0.17 -3.50 3.49
CA ARG A 104 0.23 -2.12 3.18
C ARG A 104 0.83 -2.05 1.78
N ILE A 105 0.35 -1.13 0.96
CA ILE A 105 0.84 -0.92 -0.41
C ILE A 105 1.88 0.21 -0.42
N LEU A 106 3.12 -0.17 -0.69
CA LEU A 106 4.25 0.73 -0.89
C LEU A 106 4.53 0.95 -2.39
N ALA A 107 5.54 1.75 -2.71
CA ALA A 107 6.05 1.90 -4.07
C ALA A 107 6.66 0.60 -4.63
N THR A 108 7.20 -0.25 -3.74
CA THR A 108 7.85 -1.52 -4.06
C THR A 108 6.91 -2.72 -3.94
N SER A 109 5.65 -2.52 -3.56
CA SER A 109 4.67 -3.61 -3.41
C SER A 109 4.35 -4.25 -4.75
N GLU A 110 4.40 -5.59 -4.79
CA GLU A 110 3.90 -6.34 -5.93
C GLU A 110 2.39 -6.55 -5.83
N VAL A 111 1.69 -6.39 -6.94
CA VAL A 111 0.31 -6.80 -7.13
C VAL A 111 0.25 -7.48 -8.49
N ARG A 112 0.05 -8.81 -8.53
CA ARG A 112 0.07 -9.56 -9.78
C ARG A 112 -0.81 -10.80 -9.76
N CYS A 113 -1.38 -11.15 -10.88
CA CYS A 113 -2.12 -12.41 -11.05
C CYS A 113 -1.20 -13.62 -10.93
N THR A 114 -1.68 -14.63 -10.21
CA THR A 114 -1.06 -15.94 -10.09
C THR A 114 -2.15 -17.01 -10.24
N GLY A 115 -2.58 -17.23 -11.48
CA GLY A 115 -3.77 -18.03 -11.80
C GLY A 115 -5.06 -17.26 -11.45
N ALA A 116 -5.98 -17.91 -10.77
CA ALA A 116 -7.27 -17.33 -10.37
C ALA A 116 -7.22 -16.47 -9.08
N VAL A 117 -6.01 -16.15 -8.60
CA VAL A 117 -5.78 -15.35 -7.38
C VAL A 117 -4.77 -14.25 -7.65
N VAL A 118 -4.81 -13.19 -6.85
CA VAL A 118 -3.84 -12.12 -6.92
C VAL A 118 -2.84 -12.26 -5.77
N THR A 119 -1.56 -12.15 -6.09
CA THR A 119 -0.48 -12.09 -5.10
C THR A 119 -0.18 -10.65 -4.77
N VAL A 120 -0.17 -10.33 -3.49
CA VAL A 120 0.15 -9.01 -2.93
C VAL A 120 1.24 -9.21 -1.88
N ASN A 121 2.38 -8.56 -2.03
CA ASN A 121 3.51 -8.69 -1.10
C ASN A 121 3.86 -10.15 -0.76
N GLY A 122 3.86 -11.04 -1.76
CA GLY A 122 4.16 -12.46 -1.60
C GLY A 122 3.02 -13.31 -1.03
N ARG A 123 1.86 -12.73 -0.70
CA ARG A 123 0.68 -13.44 -0.19
C ARG A 123 -0.41 -13.53 -1.25
N ARG A 124 -1.12 -14.65 -1.29
CA ARG A 124 -2.18 -14.92 -2.28
C ARG A 124 -3.55 -14.63 -1.70
N TYR A 125 -4.36 -13.89 -2.47
CA TYR A 125 -5.73 -13.53 -2.13
C TYR A 125 -6.65 -13.84 -3.29
N ALA A 126 -7.87 -14.30 -2.97
CA ALA A 126 -8.99 -14.42 -3.88
C ALA A 126 -10.03 -13.34 -3.55
N ALA A 127 -10.93 -13.07 -4.48
CA ALA A 127 -12.07 -12.20 -4.21
C ALA A 127 -12.92 -12.73 -3.02
N PRO A 128 -13.53 -11.85 -2.21
CA PRO A 128 -13.54 -10.39 -2.38
C PRO A 128 -12.22 -9.73 -2.01
N TYR A 129 -11.87 -8.68 -2.77
CA TYR A 129 -10.74 -7.82 -2.44
C TYR A 129 -11.23 -6.60 -1.66
N VAL A 130 -10.55 -6.30 -0.55
CA VAL A 130 -10.87 -5.16 0.31
C VAL A 130 -9.70 -4.18 0.27
N VAL A 131 -9.96 -2.99 -0.24
CA VAL A 131 -8.98 -1.89 -0.27
C VAL A 131 -9.40 -0.85 0.76
N PHE A 132 -8.48 -0.47 1.64
CA PHE A 132 -8.61 0.70 2.50
C PHE A 132 -7.69 1.80 1.99
N ALA A 133 -8.18 3.04 1.96
CA ALA A 133 -7.39 4.20 1.62
C ALA A 133 -7.68 5.33 2.60
N ILE A 134 -6.64 5.85 3.26
CA ILE A 134 -6.70 7.05 4.10
C ILE A 134 -6.45 8.27 3.24
N GLY A 135 -7.24 9.32 3.45
CA GLY A 135 -7.22 10.59 2.73
C GLY A 135 -8.56 11.31 2.89
N ASP A 136 -8.80 12.38 2.14
CA ASP A 136 -10.09 13.07 2.13
C ASP A 136 -11.20 12.18 1.54
N PRO A 137 -12.22 11.77 2.35
CA PRO A 137 -13.18 10.76 1.92
C PRO A 137 -14.02 11.18 0.72
N ASP A 138 -14.38 12.46 0.63
CA ASP A 138 -15.23 12.98 -0.45
C ASP A 138 -14.45 13.04 -1.77
N THR A 139 -13.20 13.43 -1.71
CA THR A 139 -12.30 13.45 -2.87
C THR A 139 -12.03 12.04 -3.38
N LEU A 140 -11.67 11.11 -2.49
CA LEU A 140 -11.41 9.72 -2.83
C LEU A 140 -12.64 9.02 -3.40
N TYR A 141 -13.80 9.23 -2.77
CA TYR A 141 -15.07 8.68 -3.25
C TYR A 141 -15.43 9.21 -4.64
N SER A 142 -15.32 10.53 -4.84
CA SER A 142 -15.65 11.19 -6.10
C SER A 142 -14.75 10.74 -7.25
N ALA A 143 -13.45 10.58 -7.01
CA ALA A 143 -12.49 10.10 -8.00
C ALA A 143 -12.83 8.68 -8.48
N LEU A 144 -13.11 7.76 -7.55
CA LEU A 144 -13.46 6.39 -7.88
C LEU A 144 -14.78 6.26 -8.64
N THR A 145 -15.78 7.07 -8.27
CA THR A 145 -17.17 6.98 -8.79
C THR A 145 -17.50 7.94 -9.91
N MET A 146 -16.51 8.69 -10.41
CA MET A 146 -16.70 9.60 -11.55
C MET A 146 -17.19 8.84 -12.79
N ARG A 147 -17.94 9.51 -13.65
CA ARG A 147 -18.42 8.95 -14.92
C ARG A 147 -17.26 8.51 -15.79
N ASN A 148 -17.31 7.29 -16.31
CA ASN A 148 -16.26 6.57 -17.04
C ASN A 148 -14.99 6.37 -16.21
N GLY A 149 -15.07 6.48 -14.88
CA GLY A 149 -14.00 6.15 -13.95
C GLY A 149 -13.86 4.64 -13.72
N VAL A 150 -12.98 4.28 -12.80
CA VAL A 150 -12.62 2.88 -12.55
C VAL A 150 -13.82 2.03 -12.14
N VAL A 151 -14.73 2.55 -11.30
CA VAL A 151 -15.94 1.82 -10.87
C VAL A 151 -16.88 1.58 -12.04
N ASP A 152 -17.11 2.57 -12.89
CA ASP A 152 -17.97 2.43 -14.09
C ASP A 152 -17.39 1.39 -15.05
N VAL A 153 -16.09 1.41 -15.28
CA VAL A 153 -15.41 0.47 -16.18
C VAL A 153 -15.52 -0.96 -15.66
N LEU A 154 -15.26 -1.20 -14.39
CA LEU A 154 -15.36 -2.53 -13.76
C LEU A 154 -16.81 -3.05 -13.77
N SER A 155 -17.79 -2.17 -13.55
CA SER A 155 -19.20 -2.51 -13.57
C SER A 155 -19.69 -3.00 -14.95
N GLN A 156 -19.08 -2.54 -16.06
CA GLN A 156 -19.39 -3.00 -17.41
C GLN A 156 -19.06 -4.48 -17.62
N TRP A 157 -18.06 -5.00 -16.88
CA TRP A 157 -17.69 -6.41 -16.85
C TRP A 157 -18.47 -7.22 -15.79
N GLY A 158 -19.42 -6.56 -15.11
CA GLY A 158 -20.24 -7.18 -14.07
C GLY A 158 -19.53 -7.35 -12.73
N ILE A 159 -18.31 -6.81 -12.59
CA ILE A 159 -17.60 -6.77 -11.31
C ILE A 159 -18.35 -5.83 -10.37
N THR A 160 -18.63 -6.30 -9.16
CA THR A 160 -19.28 -5.50 -8.15
C THR A 160 -18.25 -4.69 -7.39
N VAL A 161 -18.40 -3.37 -7.40
CA VAL A 161 -17.51 -2.47 -6.64
C VAL A 161 -18.36 -1.63 -5.69
N LYS A 162 -18.13 -1.80 -4.40
CA LYS A 162 -18.78 -1.01 -3.35
C LYS A 162 -17.78 -0.07 -2.72
N VAL A 163 -18.03 1.23 -2.82
CA VAL A 163 -17.22 2.28 -2.18
C VAL A 163 -17.99 2.87 -1.01
N THR A 164 -17.37 2.99 0.15
CA THR A 164 -17.98 3.54 1.37
C THR A 164 -16.99 4.47 2.06
N ALA A 165 -17.41 5.70 2.34
CA ALA A 165 -16.64 6.64 3.15
C ALA A 165 -16.63 6.18 4.62
N SER A 166 -15.55 6.48 5.32
CA SER A 166 -15.35 6.18 6.75
C SER A 166 -14.63 7.33 7.43
N ASP A 167 -15.07 7.66 8.63
CA ASP A 167 -14.42 8.70 9.45
C ASP A 167 -13.12 8.20 10.09
N GLN A 168 -12.96 6.87 10.22
CA GLN A 168 -11.78 6.26 10.81
C GLN A 168 -11.51 4.89 10.19
N LEU A 169 -10.34 4.75 9.61
CA LEU A 169 -9.77 3.51 9.09
C LEU A 169 -8.43 3.27 9.77
N LEU A 170 -8.09 2.00 9.96
CA LEU A 170 -6.77 1.58 10.41
C LEU A 170 -6.09 0.84 9.26
N ILE A 171 -4.92 1.29 8.87
CA ILE A 171 -4.09 0.65 7.86
C ILE A 171 -2.79 0.19 8.52
N PRO A 172 -2.49 -1.11 8.49
CA PRO A 172 -1.30 -1.64 9.13
C PRO A 172 -0.02 -1.19 8.43
N LYS A 173 1.08 -1.26 9.15
CA LYS A 173 2.42 -1.10 8.60
C LYS A 173 2.74 -2.21 7.60
N TYR A 174 3.71 -1.94 6.74
CA TYR A 174 4.28 -2.94 5.85
C TYR A 174 4.98 -4.04 6.66
N ASN A 175 4.66 -5.30 6.37
CA ASN A 175 5.16 -6.47 7.10
C ASN A 175 6.38 -7.12 6.44
N GLY A 176 6.87 -6.57 5.33
CA GLY A 176 8.07 -7.03 4.63
C GLY A 176 9.30 -6.19 4.99
N THR A 177 10.42 -6.52 4.36
CA THR A 177 11.67 -5.76 4.45
C THR A 177 11.81 -4.89 3.21
N VAL A 178 12.17 -3.62 3.38
CA VAL A 178 12.53 -2.70 2.28
C VAL A 178 14.04 -2.51 2.32
N GLU A 179 14.74 -3.15 1.39
CA GLU A 179 16.21 -3.03 1.27
C GLU A 179 16.58 -2.47 -0.10
N TYR A 180 17.40 -1.42 -0.09
CA TYR A 180 18.00 -0.84 -1.29
C TYR A 180 19.45 -1.30 -1.42
N GLN A 181 19.73 -2.26 -2.31
CA GLN A 181 21.08 -2.76 -2.53
C GLN A 181 21.90 -1.88 -3.47
N TYR A 182 21.23 -1.21 -4.40
CA TYR A 182 21.87 -0.46 -5.48
C TYR A 182 21.66 1.05 -5.37
N ALA A 183 20.49 1.50 -4.92
CA ALA A 183 20.20 2.91 -4.75
C ALA A 183 20.89 3.45 -3.50
N LYS A 184 21.68 4.51 -3.67
CA LYS A 184 22.39 5.21 -2.60
C LYS A 184 22.09 6.71 -2.69
N PRO A 185 21.97 7.41 -1.55
CA PRO A 185 21.83 8.86 -1.58
C PRO A 185 23.11 9.50 -2.15
N ILE A 186 22.94 10.55 -2.92
CA ILE A 186 24.05 11.41 -3.32
C ILE A 186 24.35 12.36 -2.15
N PRO A 187 25.59 12.46 -1.65
CA PRO A 187 25.94 13.43 -0.61
C PRO A 187 25.60 14.85 -1.04
N ALA A 188 25.09 15.67 -0.11
CA ALA A 188 24.64 17.04 -0.42
C ALA A 188 25.73 17.93 -1.02
N ASP A 189 27.00 17.63 -0.75
CA ASP A 189 28.16 18.41 -1.21
C ASP A 189 28.62 18.04 -2.63
N GLU A 190 28.15 16.91 -3.18
CA GLU A 190 28.54 16.45 -4.53
C GLU A 190 27.45 16.73 -5.60
N GLY A 191 26.32 17.32 -5.20
CA GLY A 191 25.16 17.57 -6.08
C GLY A 191 25.22 18.84 -6.93
N GLY A 192 26.33 19.53 -6.99
CA GLY A 192 26.46 20.79 -7.71
C GLY A 192 27.45 20.77 -8.85
N GLU A 193 27.33 19.94 -9.87
CA GLU A 193 27.93 20.27 -11.19
C GLU A 193 28.10 19.07 -12.14
N GLU A 194 27.20 18.11 -12.26
CA GLU A 194 27.27 17.21 -13.44
C GLU A 194 26.01 16.36 -13.58
N ALA A 195 24.90 17.00 -13.95
CA ALA A 195 23.76 16.26 -14.49
C ALA A 195 23.10 17.05 -15.62
N VAL A 196 23.88 17.38 -16.66
CA VAL A 196 23.37 17.72 -18.00
C VAL A 196 24.26 17.00 -19.00
N GLY A 197 23.80 15.84 -19.44
CA GLY A 197 24.39 15.04 -20.50
C GLY A 197 23.33 14.22 -21.15
#